data_fe36d85b8aca0e3739c8ff9f4dacd14d
#
_entry.id   fe36d85b8aca0e3739c8ff9f4dacd14d
#
_cell.length_a   1.000
_cell.length_b   1.000
_cell.length_c   1.000
_cell.angle_alpha   90.00
_cell.angle_beta   90.00
_cell.angle_gamma   90.00
#
_symmetry.space_group_name_H-M   'P 1'
#
loop_
_entity.id
_entity.type
_entity.pdbx_description
1 polymer ?
#
loop_
_entity_poly.entity_id
_entity_poly.type
_entity_poly.pdbx_seq_one_letter_code
_entity_poly.pdbx_strand_id
1 'polypeptide(L)' 'IGRSSQYCQIILTEQDISRKHCSIKYEYQGSTSAYYVTDYSTFGVIVNDSQKLEKGVTQRLPKGTKLTLGQGSNEMILG' A
#
# COMPACT_ATOMS: atom_id res chain seq x y z
N ILE A 1 1.65 -1.46 -6.67
CA ILE A 1 2.72 -0.49 -6.37
C ILE A 1 4.03 -1.22 -6.15
N GLY A 2 5.08 -0.74 -6.72
CA GLY A 2 6.40 -1.32 -6.54
C GLY A 2 7.42 -0.76 -7.51
N ARG A 3 8.62 -1.38 -7.58
CA ARG A 3 9.69 -0.93 -8.47
C ARG A 3 9.59 -1.47 -9.90
N SER A 4 8.87 -2.57 -10.10
CA SER A 4 8.84 -3.23 -11.40
C SER A 4 7.71 -2.71 -12.28
N SER A 5 8.04 -2.16 -13.44
CA SER A 5 7.04 -1.76 -14.44
C SER A 5 6.30 -2.97 -15.03
N GLN A 6 6.84 -4.16 -14.90
CA GLN A 6 6.22 -5.39 -15.37
C GLN A 6 5.00 -5.78 -14.52
N TYR A 7 5.04 -5.48 -13.21
CA TYR A 7 4.01 -5.91 -12.27
C TYR A 7 3.17 -4.78 -11.69
N CYS A 8 3.56 -3.52 -11.89
CA CYS A 8 2.98 -2.40 -11.15
C CYS A 8 2.50 -1.29 -12.08
N GLN A 9 1.36 -0.68 -11.73
CA GLN A 9 0.84 0.51 -12.38
C GLN A 9 1.42 1.80 -11.77
N ILE A 10 1.72 1.78 -10.46
CA ILE A 10 2.40 2.88 -9.77
C ILE A 10 3.82 2.41 -9.47
N ILE A 11 4.80 3.15 -9.98
CA ILE A 11 6.20 2.73 -9.91
C ILE A 11 6.98 3.69 -9.00
N LEU A 12 7.64 3.12 -8.00
CA LEU A 12 8.51 3.83 -7.06
C LEU A 12 9.91 3.24 -7.20
N THR A 13 10.93 4.08 -7.21
CA THR A 13 12.28 3.69 -7.61
C THR A 13 13.29 3.52 -6.47
N GLU A 14 12.92 3.85 -5.24
CA GLU A 14 13.80 3.68 -4.08
C GLU A 14 14.09 2.21 -3.79
N GLN A 15 15.30 1.94 -3.25
CA GLN A 15 15.75 0.55 -3.04
C GLN A 15 14.99 -0.20 -1.96
N ASP A 16 14.35 0.51 -1.03
CA ASP A 16 13.51 -0.11 0.00
C ASP A 16 12.11 -0.47 -0.49
N ILE A 17 11.82 -0.21 -1.77
CA ILE A 17 10.55 -0.60 -2.39
C ILE A 17 10.75 -1.91 -3.15
N SER A 18 9.99 -2.92 -2.81
CA SER A 18 10.01 -4.22 -3.49
C SER A 18 9.47 -4.11 -4.92
N ARG A 19 9.84 -5.06 -5.79
CA ARG A 19 9.34 -5.09 -7.18
C ARG A 19 7.82 -5.04 -7.24
N LYS A 20 7.16 -5.84 -6.41
CA LYS A 20 5.73 -5.78 -6.14
C LYS A 20 5.59 -5.51 -4.65
N HIS A 21 5.45 -4.25 -4.26
CA HIS A 21 5.45 -3.88 -2.85
C HIS A 21 4.11 -4.14 -2.20
N CYS A 22 3.05 -3.62 -2.79
CA CYS A 22 1.69 -3.84 -2.30
C CYS A 22 0.68 -3.70 -3.44
N SER A 23 -0.53 -4.22 -3.21
CA SER A 23 -1.67 -3.98 -4.09
C SER A 23 -2.73 -3.16 -3.36
N ILE A 24 -3.41 -2.30 -4.11
CA ILE A 24 -4.49 -1.48 -3.60
C ILE A 24 -5.69 -1.65 -4.53
N LYS A 25 -6.81 -2.07 -3.96
CA LYS A 25 -8.08 -2.19 -4.68
C LYS A 25 -9.09 -1.26 -4.04
N TYR A 26 -9.74 -0.43 -4.84
CA TYR A 26 -10.82 0.45 -4.39
C TYR A 26 -12.16 -0.20 -4.64
N GLU A 27 -13.03 -0.23 -3.62
CA GLU A 27 -14.40 -0.68 -3.75
C GLU A 27 -15.36 0.37 -3.22
N TYR A 28 -16.42 0.58 -3.97
CA TYR A 28 -17.48 1.52 -3.62
C TYR A 28 -18.81 0.76 -3.58
N GLN A 29 -19.51 0.85 -2.44
CA GLN A 29 -20.82 0.24 -2.28
C GLN A 29 -21.76 1.24 -1.63
N GLY A 30 -22.76 1.69 -2.40
CA GLY A 30 -23.74 2.66 -1.90
C GLY A 30 -23.06 3.96 -1.47
N SER A 31 -23.19 4.34 -0.21
CA SER A 31 -22.58 5.54 0.35
C SER A 31 -21.22 5.27 0.98
N THR A 32 -20.72 4.04 0.96
CA THR A 32 -19.45 3.70 1.58
C THR A 32 -18.41 3.34 0.54
N SER A 33 -17.17 3.73 0.81
CA SER A 33 -16.02 3.33 0.00
C SER A 33 -14.92 2.82 0.91
N ALA A 34 -14.11 1.91 0.37
CA ALA A 34 -12.99 1.36 1.11
C ALA A 34 -11.87 0.96 0.17
N TYR A 35 -10.66 0.93 0.71
CA TYR A 35 -9.47 0.45 0.02
C TYR A 35 -9.03 -0.86 0.64
N TYR A 36 -8.74 -1.84 -0.21
CA TYR A 36 -8.21 -3.12 0.23
C TYR A 36 -6.74 -3.18 -0.14
N VAL A 37 -5.88 -3.24 0.87
CA VAL A 37 -4.43 -3.17 0.71
C VAL A 37 -3.82 -4.48 1.16
N THR A 38 -2.96 -5.05 0.31
CA THR A 38 -2.22 -6.27 0.61
C THR A 38 -0.73 -5.99 0.47
N ASP A 39 0.04 -6.26 1.52
CA ASP A 39 1.49 -6.10 1.53
C ASP A 39 2.17 -7.37 1.03
N TYR A 40 3.06 -7.23 0.04
CA TYR A 40 3.91 -8.31 -0.47
C TYR A 40 5.39 -7.99 -0.29
N SER A 41 5.71 -6.93 0.42
CA SER A 41 7.05 -6.35 0.44
C SER A 41 8.00 -7.02 1.43
N THR A 42 9.29 -6.69 1.29
CA THR A 42 10.32 -7.09 2.25
C THR A 42 10.31 -6.18 3.48
N PHE A 43 10.16 -4.85 3.28
CA PHE A 43 10.24 -3.87 4.36
C PHE A 43 8.90 -3.45 4.96
N GLY A 44 7.80 -3.75 4.27
CA GLY A 44 6.48 -3.57 4.83
C GLY A 44 5.76 -2.28 4.40
N VAL A 45 4.54 -2.17 4.93
CA VAL A 45 3.64 -1.03 4.77
C VAL A 45 3.16 -0.63 6.16
N ILE A 46 3.34 0.64 6.52
CA ILE A 46 2.90 1.17 7.81
C ILE A 46 1.68 2.04 7.60
N VAL A 47 0.66 1.82 8.42
CA VAL A 47 -0.62 2.53 8.37
C VAL A 47 -0.62 3.60 9.44
N ASN A 48 -0.84 4.86 9.03
CA ASN A 48 -0.97 6.01 9.94
C ASN A 48 0.16 6.14 10.96
N ASP A 49 1.39 5.83 10.54
CA ASP A 49 2.61 5.91 11.35
C ASP A 49 2.65 4.98 12.58
N SER A 50 1.68 4.10 12.75
CA SER A 50 1.59 3.32 13.98
C SER A 50 1.42 1.82 13.80
N GLN A 51 0.82 1.37 12.72
CA GLN A 51 0.48 -0.04 12.56
C GLN A 51 1.09 -0.60 11.28
N LYS A 52 1.88 -1.67 11.40
CA LYS A 52 2.42 -2.38 10.25
C LYS A 52 1.42 -3.43 9.76
N LEU A 53 1.18 -3.45 8.44
CA LEU A 53 0.33 -4.48 7.85
C LEU A 53 0.99 -5.85 7.93
N GLU A 54 0.19 -6.87 8.15
CA GLU A 54 0.66 -8.25 8.10
C GLU A 54 0.85 -8.67 6.64
N LYS A 55 2.04 -9.15 6.30
CA LYS A 55 2.39 -9.53 4.94
C LYS A 55 1.46 -10.63 4.43
N GLY A 56 0.92 -10.43 3.23
CA GLY A 56 0.04 -11.39 2.58
C GLY A 56 -1.41 -11.35 3.03
N VAL A 57 -1.75 -10.50 4.01
CA VAL A 57 -3.11 -10.38 4.53
C VAL A 57 -3.73 -9.09 4.00
N THR A 58 -4.88 -9.21 3.34
CA THR A 58 -5.61 -8.05 2.82
C THR A 58 -6.30 -7.32 3.97
N GLN A 59 -6.04 -6.02 4.07
CA GLN A 59 -6.61 -5.15 5.09
C GLN A 59 -7.54 -4.12 4.45
N ARG A 60 -8.73 -3.96 5.02
CA ARG A 60 -9.68 -2.92 4.60
C ARG A 60 -9.35 -1.62 5.32
N LEU A 61 -9.11 -0.55 4.55
CA LEU A 61 -8.73 0.75 5.09
C LEU A 61 -9.64 1.85 4.55
N PRO A 62 -10.02 2.82 5.39
CA PRO A 62 -10.89 3.92 4.95
C PRO A 62 -10.13 4.95 4.12
N LYS A 63 -10.88 5.77 3.39
CA LYS A 63 -10.35 6.96 2.73
C LYS A 63 -9.66 7.87 3.76
N GLY A 64 -8.54 8.45 3.36
CA GLY A 64 -7.75 9.32 4.22
C GLY A 64 -6.65 8.61 5.00
N THR A 65 -6.58 7.28 4.91
CA THR A 65 -5.52 6.50 5.55
C THR A 65 -4.18 6.80 4.88
N LYS A 66 -3.15 7.04 5.70
CA LYS A 66 -1.78 7.24 5.23
C LYS A 66 -1.05 5.91 5.20
N LEU A 67 -0.40 5.63 4.08
CA LEU A 67 0.46 4.45 3.92
C LEU A 67 1.90 4.91 3.78
N THR A 68 2.80 4.32 4.56
CA THR A 68 4.25 4.50 4.44
C THR A 68 4.84 3.21 3.91
N LEU A 69 5.50 3.28 2.77
CA LEU A 69 6.03 2.13 2.06
C LEU A 69 7.53 1.99 2.30
N GLY A 70 7.97 0.77 2.56
CA GLY A 70 9.38 0.50 2.79
C GLY A 70 9.85 1.03 4.14
N GLN A 71 11.02 1.68 4.15
CA GLN A 71 11.64 2.22 5.36
C GLN A 71 11.36 3.70 5.55
N GLY A 72 10.23 4.18 5.04
CA GLY A 72 9.81 5.57 5.19
C GLY A 72 10.15 6.47 4.01
N SER A 73 10.64 5.90 2.91
CA SER A 73 11.02 6.68 1.73
C SER A 73 9.82 7.19 0.93
N ASN A 74 8.66 6.56 1.05
CA ASN A 74 7.47 6.92 0.29
C ASN A 74 6.24 6.89 1.17
N GLU A 75 5.45 7.95 1.09
CA GLU A 75 4.18 8.06 1.78
C GLU A 75 3.08 8.36 0.78
N MET A 76 1.88 7.83 1.03
CA MET A 76 0.71 8.13 0.21
C MET A 76 -0.55 8.16 1.07
N ILE A 77 -1.54 8.92 0.62
CA ILE A 77 -2.85 9.02 1.26
C ILE A 77 -3.88 8.36 0.35
N LEU A 78 -4.68 7.47 0.92
CA LEU A 78 -5.78 6.83 0.20
C LEU A 78 -6.93 7.84 0.01
N GLY A 79 -7.32 8.02 -1.20
CA GLY A 79 -8.35 9.00 -1.56
C GLY A 79 -8.04 9.73 -2.83
#